data_1ce7e2176e872d21df8d75d1df4d7598
#
_entry.id   1ce7e2176e872d21df8d75d1df4d7598
#
_cell.length_a   1.000
_cell.length_b   1.000
_cell.length_c   1.000
_cell.angle_alpha   90.00
_cell.angle_beta   90.00
_cell.angle_gamma   90.00
#
_symmetry.space_group_name_H-M   'P 1'
#
loop_
_entity.id
_entity.type
_entity.pdbx_description
1 polymer ?
#
loop_
_entity_poly.entity_id
_entity_poly.type
_entity_poly.pdbx_seq_one_letter_code
_entity_poly.pdbx_strand_id
1 'polypeptide(L)'
;LTLKEIKIFDCGSLNPDVLRFPQPPRKNIPGEKIPTLQEVFDLLAEYPNNNIWLNIEIKISPEFKVTAPIDVFVKAVVQVIEHNNAANKVNIQSFDWRVLESVKIQAPYIKTAALLGQSTFKSINDSVPSPWLNGIHFENSGGTALAILHEAQNYIDIFSPSWRLIMPKDSLFLGNTVNELKNNGFPVIPWTINRTKTMEKVILQGVDGIITDYPDSLLMVMEKMGIKRR
;
A
#
# COMPACT_ATOMS: atom_id res chain seq x y z
N LEU A 1 13.83 16.74 10.27
CA LEU A 1 14.54 15.98 11.29
C LEU A 1 15.65 15.15 10.65
N THR A 2 16.81 15.09 11.29
CA THR A 2 17.88 14.15 10.95
C THR A 2 17.56 12.75 11.47
N LEU A 3 18.24 11.72 10.94
CA LEU A 3 18.09 10.35 11.44
C LEU A 3 18.37 10.27 12.96
N LYS A 4 19.39 11.00 13.46
CA LYS A 4 19.73 11.05 14.87
C LYS A 4 18.55 11.58 15.73
N GLU A 5 17.88 12.61 15.25
CA GLU A 5 16.70 13.19 15.93
C GLU A 5 15.50 12.24 15.89
N ILE A 6 15.26 11.56 14.75
CA ILE A 6 14.19 10.57 14.60
C ILE A 6 14.40 9.39 15.56
N LYS A 7 15.64 8.93 15.73
CA LYS A 7 16.00 7.82 16.63
C LYS A 7 15.84 8.14 18.14
N ILE A 8 15.55 9.40 18.51
CA ILE A 8 15.25 9.76 19.89
C ILE A 8 13.82 9.33 20.30
N PHE A 9 12.87 9.29 19.35
CA PHE A 9 11.48 8.98 19.65
C PHE A 9 11.31 7.53 20.10
N ASP A 10 10.58 7.35 21.20
CA ASP A 10 10.13 6.03 21.69
C ASP A 10 8.77 5.70 21.06
N CYS A 11 8.80 4.96 19.98
CA CYS A 11 7.57 4.56 19.27
C CYS A 11 6.87 3.37 19.91
N GLY A 12 7.57 2.57 20.70
CA GLY A 12 7.00 1.41 21.37
C GLY A 12 6.06 1.74 22.52
N SER A 13 6.25 2.89 23.17
CA SER A 13 5.36 3.39 24.23
C SER A 13 4.19 4.21 23.72
N LEU A 14 4.26 4.73 22.47
CA LEU A 14 3.24 5.62 21.92
C LEU A 14 1.98 4.82 21.52
N ASN A 15 0.83 5.32 21.93
CA ASN A 15 -0.47 4.91 21.38
C ASN A 15 -1.32 6.17 21.16
N PRO A 16 -1.15 6.85 20.02
CA PRO A 16 -1.85 8.10 19.73
C PRO A 16 -3.35 7.89 19.49
N ASP A 17 -3.80 6.66 19.21
CA ASP A 17 -5.20 6.32 18.96
C ASP A 17 -5.60 5.06 19.74
N VAL A 18 -5.96 5.26 21.00
CA VAL A 18 -6.39 4.17 21.91
C VAL A 18 -7.73 3.57 21.52
N LEU A 19 -8.56 4.26 20.76
CA LEU A 19 -9.85 3.73 20.29
C LEU A 19 -9.63 2.79 19.10
N ARG A 20 -8.71 3.11 18.21
CA ARG A 20 -8.35 2.28 17.07
C ARG A 20 -7.47 1.10 17.46
N PHE A 21 -6.55 1.31 18.39
CA PHE A 21 -5.59 0.31 18.87
C PHE A 21 -5.69 0.13 20.39
N PRO A 22 -6.79 -0.48 20.90
CA PRO A 22 -6.99 -0.67 22.33
C PRO A 22 -5.97 -1.65 22.93
N GLN A 23 -5.78 -1.57 24.23
CA GLN A 23 -5.00 -2.56 25.00
C GLN A 23 -5.93 -3.39 25.89
N PRO A 24 -5.85 -4.75 25.87
CA PRO A 24 -5.24 -5.57 24.84
C PRO A 24 -6.00 -5.47 23.50
N PRO A 25 -5.49 -5.95 22.35
CA PRO A 25 -4.32 -6.87 22.23
C PRO A 25 -2.96 -6.16 22.10
N ARG A 26 -2.91 -4.84 21.86
CA ARG A 26 -1.65 -4.11 21.74
C ARG A 26 -0.87 -4.14 23.05
N LYS A 27 0.45 -4.35 22.97
CA LYS A 27 1.39 -4.23 24.10
C LYS A 27 2.34 -3.06 23.86
N ASN A 28 2.64 -2.30 24.90
CA ASN A 28 3.71 -1.31 24.84
C ASN A 28 5.07 -2.00 24.93
N ILE A 29 6.02 -1.52 24.13
CA ILE A 29 7.42 -1.96 24.14
C ILE A 29 8.29 -0.70 24.35
N PRO A 30 8.47 -0.27 25.61
CA PRO A 30 9.22 0.95 25.91
C PRO A 30 10.64 0.89 25.36
N GLY A 31 11.08 2.01 24.78
CA GLY A 31 12.43 2.13 24.23
C GLY A 31 12.54 1.74 22.74
N GLU A 32 11.51 1.15 22.14
CA GLU A 32 11.53 0.78 20.72
C GLU A 32 11.57 2.02 19.82
N LYS A 33 12.48 2.04 18.86
CA LYS A 33 12.75 3.17 17.96
C LYS A 33 12.11 2.96 16.59
N ILE A 34 11.93 4.06 15.84
CA ILE A 34 11.58 3.98 14.42
C ILE A 34 12.72 3.28 13.68
N PRO A 35 12.49 2.13 13.02
CA PRO A 35 13.53 1.46 12.24
C PRO A 35 13.82 2.21 10.94
N THR A 36 15.05 2.10 10.45
CA THR A 36 15.38 2.39 9.07
C THR A 36 14.94 1.24 8.15
N LEU A 37 14.82 1.49 6.85
CA LEU A 37 14.55 0.41 5.89
C LEU A 37 15.66 -0.65 5.90
N GLN A 38 16.93 -0.25 6.10
CA GLN A 38 18.04 -1.20 6.22
C GLN A 38 17.87 -2.11 7.45
N GLU A 39 17.53 -1.57 8.62
CA GLU A 39 17.29 -2.38 9.83
C GLU A 39 16.14 -3.38 9.65
N VAL A 40 15.15 -3.08 8.79
CA VAL A 40 14.09 -4.05 8.44
C VAL A 40 14.67 -5.19 7.59
N PHE A 41 15.54 -4.91 6.62
CA PHE A 41 16.22 -5.95 5.84
C PHE A 41 17.16 -6.78 6.70
N ASP A 42 17.91 -6.14 7.63
CA ASP A 42 18.80 -6.84 8.56
C ASP A 42 18.02 -7.83 9.43
N LEU A 43 16.86 -7.40 9.95
CA LEU A 43 15.96 -8.28 10.70
C LEU A 43 15.46 -9.46 9.83
N LEU A 44 15.09 -9.25 8.58
CA LEU A 44 14.65 -10.33 7.69
C LEU A 44 15.75 -11.33 7.39
N ALA A 45 17.00 -10.89 7.36
CA ALA A 45 18.16 -11.77 7.13
C ALA A 45 18.36 -12.79 8.28
N GLU A 46 17.88 -12.49 9.49
CA GLU A 46 17.89 -13.44 10.62
C GLU A 46 16.92 -14.62 10.41
N TYR A 47 16.02 -14.52 9.43
CA TYR A 47 15.02 -15.55 9.11
C TYR A 47 15.17 -16.05 7.66
N PRO A 48 16.28 -16.70 7.30
CA PRO A 48 16.63 -16.98 5.90
C PRO A 48 15.63 -17.91 5.16
N ASN A 49 14.87 -18.70 5.89
CA ASN A 49 13.88 -19.63 5.33
C ASN A 49 12.47 -19.05 5.26
N ASN A 50 12.31 -17.73 5.48
CA ASN A 50 11.01 -17.08 5.36
C ASN A 50 10.65 -16.82 3.89
N ASN A 51 9.35 -16.80 3.60
CA ASN A 51 8.82 -16.38 2.31
C ASN A 51 8.13 -15.00 2.44
N ILE A 52 8.76 -14.09 3.20
CA ILE A 52 8.24 -12.76 3.45
C ILE A 52 8.58 -11.84 2.28
N TRP A 53 7.59 -11.10 1.84
CA TRP A 53 7.73 -10.01 0.88
C TRP A 53 7.51 -8.68 1.59
N LEU A 54 8.27 -7.66 1.19
CA LEU A 54 8.06 -6.31 1.71
C LEU A 54 7.17 -5.51 0.76
N ASN A 55 6.09 -4.95 1.29
CA ASN A 55 5.27 -3.95 0.63
C ASN A 55 5.67 -2.58 1.17
N ILE A 56 6.58 -1.89 0.48
CA ILE A 56 7.23 -0.66 0.94
C ILE A 56 6.40 0.54 0.48
N GLU A 57 5.85 1.30 1.42
CA GLU A 57 5.10 2.51 1.10
C GLU A 57 5.99 3.75 1.10
N ILE A 58 6.06 4.44 -0.03
CA ILE A 58 6.66 5.78 -0.11
C ILE A 58 5.56 6.82 0.11
N LYS A 59 5.64 7.51 1.26
CA LYS A 59 4.69 8.57 1.64
C LYS A 59 5.22 9.93 1.20
N ILE A 60 4.67 10.43 0.12
CA ILE A 60 4.87 11.79 -0.40
C ILE A 60 3.50 12.43 -0.55
N SER A 61 3.41 13.74 -0.33
CA SER A 61 2.18 14.49 -0.59
C SER A 61 2.37 15.41 -1.80
N PRO A 62 1.46 15.38 -2.78
CA PRO A 62 1.45 16.34 -3.87
C PRO A 62 1.00 17.74 -3.41
N GLU A 63 0.34 17.82 -2.24
CA GLU A 63 -0.23 19.05 -1.69
C GLU A 63 0.76 19.81 -0.80
N PHE A 64 1.70 19.10 -0.17
CA PHE A 64 2.63 19.68 0.80
C PHE A 64 4.08 19.31 0.49
N LYS A 65 4.96 20.31 0.46
CA LYS A 65 6.41 20.13 0.26
C LYS A 65 7.11 19.81 1.60
N VAL A 66 6.79 18.68 2.18
CA VAL A 66 7.32 18.24 3.49
C VAL A 66 8.30 17.09 3.40
N THR A 67 8.59 16.62 2.19
CA THR A 67 9.49 15.50 1.90
C THR A 67 10.59 15.92 0.93
N ALA A 68 11.61 15.06 0.75
CA ALA A 68 12.56 15.20 -0.35
C ALA A 68 11.85 15.15 -1.72
N PRO A 69 12.45 15.68 -2.80
CA PRO A 69 11.95 15.48 -4.16
C PRO A 69 11.73 14.00 -4.48
N ILE A 70 10.74 13.71 -5.33
CA ILE A 70 10.31 12.33 -5.64
C ILE A 70 11.47 11.48 -6.14
N ASP A 71 12.22 11.97 -7.11
CA ASP A 71 13.35 11.29 -7.73
C ASP A 71 14.46 10.95 -6.72
N VAL A 72 14.75 11.88 -5.81
CA VAL A 72 15.74 11.69 -4.74
C VAL A 72 15.25 10.65 -3.73
N PHE A 73 13.98 10.71 -3.32
CA PHE A 73 13.41 9.78 -2.36
C PHE A 73 13.33 8.36 -2.95
N VAL A 74 12.81 8.22 -4.18
CA VAL A 74 12.73 6.93 -4.88
C VAL A 74 14.12 6.33 -5.04
N LYS A 75 15.12 7.12 -5.48
CA LYS A 75 16.49 6.67 -5.60
C LYS A 75 17.05 6.10 -4.30
N ALA A 76 16.84 6.80 -3.19
CA ALA A 76 17.32 6.34 -1.88
C ALA A 76 16.67 5.00 -1.46
N VAL A 77 15.36 4.82 -1.69
CA VAL A 77 14.67 3.57 -1.40
C VAL A 77 15.16 2.43 -2.32
N VAL A 78 15.28 2.68 -3.62
CA VAL A 78 15.76 1.70 -4.60
C VAL A 78 17.18 1.24 -4.25
N GLN A 79 18.07 2.17 -3.90
CA GLN A 79 19.44 1.84 -3.49
C GLN A 79 19.49 0.88 -2.30
N VAL A 80 18.64 1.07 -1.28
CA VAL A 80 18.55 0.13 -0.14
C VAL A 80 18.05 -1.24 -0.59
N ILE A 81 17.04 -1.29 -1.45
CA ILE A 81 16.50 -2.54 -2.00
C ILE A 81 17.57 -3.31 -2.79
N GLU A 82 18.30 -2.62 -3.66
CA GLU A 82 19.38 -3.20 -4.48
C GLU A 82 20.56 -3.68 -3.64
N HIS A 83 20.97 -2.89 -2.64
CA HIS A 83 22.03 -3.27 -1.71
C HIS A 83 21.72 -4.61 -1.00
N ASN A 84 20.47 -4.87 -0.73
CA ASN A 84 20.02 -6.12 -0.10
C ASN A 84 19.63 -7.23 -1.10
N ASN A 85 19.84 -7.03 -2.41
CA ASN A 85 19.46 -7.97 -3.47
C ASN A 85 17.98 -8.40 -3.40
N ALA A 86 17.09 -7.50 -2.97
CA ALA A 86 15.72 -7.81 -2.61
C ALA A 86 14.66 -7.41 -3.67
N ALA A 87 15.08 -6.96 -4.85
CA ALA A 87 14.18 -6.43 -5.88
C ALA A 87 13.04 -7.39 -6.29
N ASN A 88 13.28 -8.71 -6.21
CA ASN A 88 12.31 -9.74 -6.53
C ASN A 88 11.42 -10.18 -5.34
N LYS A 89 11.63 -9.58 -4.16
CA LYS A 89 10.87 -9.85 -2.92
C LYS A 89 10.23 -8.59 -2.33
N VAL A 90 10.12 -7.55 -3.12
CA VAL A 90 9.49 -6.29 -2.71
C VAL A 90 8.52 -5.79 -3.77
N ASN A 91 7.57 -4.99 -3.35
CA ASN A 91 6.89 -4.04 -4.19
C ASN A 91 6.89 -2.67 -3.51
N ILE A 92 6.82 -1.61 -4.30
CA ILE A 92 6.70 -0.24 -3.80
C ILE A 92 5.27 0.23 -4.02
N GLN A 93 4.63 0.72 -2.96
CA GLN A 93 3.30 1.31 -3.04
C GLN A 93 3.31 2.80 -2.71
N SER A 94 2.40 3.54 -3.30
CA SER A 94 2.19 4.96 -2.98
C SER A 94 0.77 5.42 -3.33
N PHE A 95 0.27 6.41 -2.59
CA PHE A 95 -0.90 7.19 -2.96
C PHE A 95 -0.60 8.21 -4.05
N ASP A 96 0.62 8.72 -4.09
CA ASP A 96 1.08 9.63 -5.14
C ASP A 96 1.62 8.81 -6.31
N TRP A 97 0.84 8.71 -7.38
CA TRP A 97 1.18 7.86 -8.53
C TRP A 97 2.39 8.36 -9.33
N ARG A 98 2.80 9.64 -9.14
CA ARG A 98 4.09 10.12 -9.68
C ARG A 98 5.28 9.37 -9.11
N VAL A 99 5.17 8.88 -7.86
CA VAL A 99 6.19 8.01 -7.24
C VAL A 99 6.32 6.70 -8.00
N LEU A 100 5.18 6.07 -8.37
CA LEU A 100 5.17 4.79 -9.08
C LEU A 100 5.80 4.90 -10.46
N GLU A 101 5.50 5.98 -11.19
CA GLU A 101 6.15 6.30 -12.46
C GLU A 101 7.66 6.51 -12.27
N SER A 102 8.07 7.27 -11.27
CA SER A 102 9.50 7.47 -10.94
C SER A 102 10.21 6.16 -10.61
N VAL A 103 9.54 5.23 -9.90
CA VAL A 103 10.08 3.88 -9.66
C VAL A 103 10.30 3.13 -10.98
N LYS A 104 9.34 3.15 -11.90
CA LYS A 104 9.48 2.48 -13.20
C LYS A 104 10.56 3.09 -14.09
N ILE A 105 10.80 4.40 -13.99
CA ILE A 105 11.90 5.06 -14.69
C ILE A 105 13.27 4.63 -14.12
N GLN A 106 13.40 4.54 -12.79
CA GLN A 106 14.68 4.27 -12.13
C GLN A 106 14.98 2.79 -11.97
N ALA A 107 13.94 1.95 -11.72
CA ALA A 107 14.04 0.52 -11.43
C ALA A 107 12.82 -0.23 -11.99
N PRO A 108 12.69 -0.40 -13.33
CA PRO A 108 11.51 -0.97 -13.98
C PRO A 108 11.20 -2.41 -13.57
N TYR A 109 12.16 -3.11 -13.02
CA TYR A 109 12.05 -4.48 -12.51
C TYR A 109 11.37 -4.59 -11.13
N ILE A 110 11.25 -3.48 -10.38
CA ILE A 110 10.52 -3.47 -9.10
C ILE A 110 9.01 -3.34 -9.39
N LYS A 111 8.23 -4.20 -8.75
CA LYS A 111 6.77 -4.13 -8.81
C LYS A 111 6.24 -2.88 -8.12
N THR A 112 5.22 -2.26 -8.69
CA THR A 112 4.56 -1.07 -8.15
C THR A 112 3.11 -1.36 -7.82
N ALA A 113 2.61 -0.78 -6.71
CA ALA A 113 1.23 -0.93 -6.27
C ALA A 113 0.57 0.44 -6.07
N ALA A 114 -0.52 0.67 -6.79
CA ALA A 114 -1.27 1.92 -6.73
C ALA A 114 -2.24 1.92 -5.55
N LEU A 115 -1.94 2.71 -4.53
CA LEU A 115 -2.88 3.00 -3.46
C LEU A 115 -3.96 3.97 -3.97
N LEU A 116 -5.22 3.67 -3.64
CA LEU A 116 -6.34 4.54 -3.98
C LEU A 116 -7.33 4.63 -2.81
N GLY A 117 -7.58 5.82 -2.32
CA GLY A 117 -8.54 6.11 -1.27
C GLY A 117 -9.64 7.05 -1.73
N GLN A 118 -10.70 7.18 -0.93
CA GLN A 118 -11.82 8.07 -1.23
C GLN A 118 -11.39 9.53 -1.46
N SER A 119 -10.36 9.99 -0.75
CA SER A 119 -9.86 11.36 -0.83
C SER A 119 -8.84 11.59 -1.94
N THR A 120 -8.39 10.55 -2.65
CA THR A 120 -7.25 10.67 -3.58
C THR A 120 -7.62 10.51 -5.06
N PHE A 121 -8.83 10.04 -5.41
CA PHE A 121 -9.17 9.84 -6.82
C PHE A 121 -10.01 10.97 -7.44
N LYS A 122 -10.79 11.68 -6.63
CA LYS A 122 -11.67 12.74 -7.15
C LYS A 122 -10.86 13.93 -7.66
N SER A 123 -11.22 14.39 -8.84
CA SER A 123 -10.70 15.62 -9.39
C SER A 123 -11.07 16.84 -8.53
N ILE A 124 -10.24 17.88 -8.59
CA ILE A 124 -10.51 19.14 -7.88
C ILE A 124 -11.73 19.84 -8.51
N ASN A 125 -11.81 19.82 -9.83
CA ASN A 125 -12.94 20.31 -10.64
C ASN A 125 -12.85 19.69 -12.05
N ASP A 126 -13.78 20.05 -12.94
CA ASP A 126 -13.88 19.50 -14.30
C ASP A 126 -12.62 19.70 -15.16
N SER A 127 -11.75 20.65 -14.81
CA SER A 127 -10.54 20.96 -15.57
C SER A 127 -9.25 20.55 -14.85
N VAL A 128 -9.31 20.23 -13.56
CA VAL A 128 -8.13 19.96 -12.73
C VAL A 128 -8.24 18.58 -12.11
N PRO A 129 -7.42 17.60 -12.56
CA PRO A 129 -7.42 16.26 -12.03
C PRO A 129 -6.99 16.20 -10.55
N SER A 130 -7.19 15.07 -9.93
CA SER A 130 -6.61 14.82 -8.61
C SER A 130 -5.09 14.94 -8.68
N PRO A 131 -4.44 15.66 -7.74
CA PRO A 131 -2.98 15.76 -7.71
C PRO A 131 -2.30 14.43 -7.41
N TRP A 132 -3.05 13.43 -6.92
CA TRP A 132 -2.54 12.11 -6.55
C TRP A 132 -2.42 11.14 -7.72
N LEU A 133 -3.16 11.35 -8.82
CA LEU A 133 -3.27 10.41 -9.93
C LEU A 133 -2.31 10.72 -11.10
N ASN A 134 -1.23 11.45 -10.87
CA ASN A 134 -0.24 11.76 -11.91
C ASN A 134 -0.84 12.39 -13.18
N GLY A 135 -1.77 13.32 -13.02
CA GLY A 135 -2.41 14.03 -14.12
C GLY A 135 -3.62 13.32 -14.74
N ILE A 136 -3.96 12.10 -14.30
CA ILE A 136 -5.16 11.40 -14.77
C ILE A 136 -6.40 12.04 -14.16
N HIS A 137 -7.36 12.38 -15.02
CA HIS A 137 -8.63 12.98 -14.63
C HIS A 137 -9.70 11.88 -14.52
N PHE A 138 -10.01 11.46 -13.30
CA PHE A 138 -10.88 10.30 -13.01
C PHE A 138 -12.21 10.34 -13.78
N GLU A 139 -12.91 11.46 -13.71
CA GLU A 139 -14.23 11.63 -14.32
C GLU A 139 -14.14 11.60 -15.85
N ASN A 140 -13.13 12.24 -16.44
CA ASN A 140 -12.94 12.31 -17.89
C ASN A 140 -12.44 10.97 -18.46
N SER A 141 -11.71 10.18 -17.66
CA SER A 141 -11.28 8.83 -18.04
C SER A 141 -12.41 7.80 -18.02
N GLY A 142 -13.62 8.18 -17.61
CA GLY A 142 -14.79 7.30 -17.57
C GLY A 142 -15.28 6.92 -16.17
N GLY A 143 -14.70 7.49 -15.11
CA GLY A 143 -15.19 7.40 -13.74
C GLY A 143 -15.13 6.00 -13.12
N THR A 144 -14.26 5.10 -13.61
CA THR A 144 -14.11 3.73 -13.11
C THR A 144 -12.66 3.41 -12.75
N ALA A 145 -12.47 2.39 -11.92
CA ALA A 145 -11.13 1.95 -11.54
C ALA A 145 -10.31 1.48 -12.75
N LEU A 146 -10.89 0.67 -13.64
CA LEU A 146 -10.19 0.19 -14.83
C LEU A 146 -9.78 1.31 -15.76
N ALA A 147 -10.61 2.33 -15.93
CA ALA A 147 -10.30 3.44 -16.81
C ALA A 147 -9.00 4.15 -16.41
N ILE A 148 -8.84 4.51 -15.13
CA ILE A 148 -7.62 5.15 -14.64
C ILE A 148 -6.41 4.19 -14.58
N LEU A 149 -6.63 2.91 -14.33
CA LEU A 149 -5.56 1.91 -14.32
C LEU A 149 -5.02 1.64 -15.73
N HIS A 150 -5.87 1.65 -16.74
CA HIS A 150 -5.44 1.53 -18.14
C HIS A 150 -4.58 2.71 -18.59
N GLU A 151 -4.90 3.94 -18.18
CA GLU A 151 -4.04 5.10 -18.46
C GLU A 151 -2.68 4.99 -17.76
N ALA A 152 -2.65 4.38 -16.58
CA ALA A 152 -1.46 4.20 -15.74
C ALA A 152 -0.75 2.85 -15.92
N GLN A 153 -1.17 1.99 -16.86
CA GLN A 153 -0.70 0.61 -17.00
C GLN A 153 0.82 0.45 -17.20
N ASN A 154 1.50 1.49 -17.67
CA ASN A 154 2.94 1.47 -17.88
C ASN A 154 3.74 1.57 -16.57
N TYR A 155 3.10 2.01 -15.48
CA TYR A 155 3.77 2.19 -14.20
C TYR A 155 3.00 1.64 -12.99
N ILE A 156 1.92 0.89 -13.20
CA ILE A 156 1.16 0.20 -12.15
C ILE A 156 1.09 -1.30 -12.45
N ASP A 157 1.62 -2.13 -11.55
CA ASP A 157 1.51 -3.60 -11.63
C ASP A 157 0.39 -4.16 -10.75
N ILE A 158 0.05 -3.49 -9.64
CA ILE A 158 -0.87 -3.97 -8.61
C ILE A 158 -1.84 -2.85 -8.26
N PHE A 159 -3.12 -3.16 -8.13
CA PHE A 159 -4.10 -2.22 -7.61
C PHE A 159 -4.34 -2.45 -6.12
N SER A 160 -4.10 -1.44 -5.29
CA SER A 160 -4.23 -1.51 -3.83
C SER A 160 -5.21 -0.44 -3.33
N PRO A 161 -6.53 -0.66 -3.48
CA PRO A 161 -7.55 0.32 -3.13
C PRO A 161 -8.00 0.22 -1.67
N SER A 162 -8.65 1.26 -1.16
CA SER A 162 -9.56 1.09 -0.02
C SER A 162 -10.59 0.01 -0.36
N TRP A 163 -10.81 -0.95 0.55
CA TRP A 163 -11.69 -2.09 0.32
C TRP A 163 -13.11 -1.71 -0.12
N ARG A 164 -13.61 -0.54 0.29
CA ARG A 164 -14.94 -0.05 -0.09
C ARG A 164 -15.06 0.22 -1.58
N LEU A 165 -13.96 0.61 -2.23
CA LEU A 165 -13.95 0.96 -3.66
C LEU A 165 -14.17 -0.24 -4.58
N ILE A 166 -13.98 -1.47 -4.07
CA ILE A 166 -14.15 -2.74 -4.80
C ILE A 166 -15.38 -3.55 -4.36
N MET A 167 -16.20 -3.02 -3.46
CA MET A 167 -17.40 -3.71 -2.96
C MET A 167 -18.64 -3.23 -3.73
N PRO A 168 -19.28 -4.08 -4.57
CA PRO A 168 -20.37 -3.64 -5.47
C PRO A 168 -21.60 -3.02 -4.78
N LYS A 169 -21.79 -3.32 -3.48
CA LYS A 169 -22.91 -2.78 -2.68
C LYS A 169 -22.52 -1.55 -1.84
N ASP A 170 -21.28 -1.10 -1.91
CA ASP A 170 -20.82 0.11 -1.22
C ASP A 170 -21.08 1.36 -2.09
N SER A 171 -21.44 2.46 -1.44
CA SER A 171 -21.66 3.75 -2.12
C SER A 171 -20.40 4.34 -2.76
N LEU A 172 -19.22 3.81 -2.41
CA LEU A 172 -17.92 4.22 -2.95
C LEU A 172 -17.42 3.29 -4.07
N PHE A 173 -18.20 2.30 -4.48
CA PHE A 173 -17.80 1.35 -5.52
C PHE A 173 -17.43 2.05 -6.83
N LEU A 174 -16.23 1.76 -7.35
CA LEU A 174 -15.69 2.38 -8.56
C LEU A 174 -16.02 1.63 -9.86
N GLY A 175 -17.17 0.94 -9.90
CA GLY A 175 -17.73 0.37 -11.14
C GLY A 175 -17.12 -0.95 -11.61
N ASN A 176 -15.98 -1.39 -11.09
CA ASN A 176 -15.33 -2.63 -11.52
C ASN A 176 -15.22 -3.64 -10.39
N THR A 177 -15.64 -4.88 -10.66
CA THR A 177 -15.46 -6.02 -9.76
C THR A 177 -13.99 -6.45 -9.71
N VAL A 178 -13.61 -7.16 -8.64
CA VAL A 178 -12.26 -7.71 -8.51
C VAL A 178 -11.91 -8.63 -9.70
N ASN A 179 -12.85 -9.42 -10.18
CA ASN A 179 -12.62 -10.30 -11.35
C ASN A 179 -12.34 -9.50 -12.62
N GLU A 180 -13.06 -8.42 -12.87
CA GLU A 180 -12.79 -7.55 -14.04
C GLU A 180 -11.40 -6.92 -13.95
N LEU A 181 -11.00 -6.41 -12.79
CA LEU A 181 -9.67 -5.87 -12.54
C LEU A 181 -8.57 -6.90 -12.83
N LYS A 182 -8.71 -8.11 -12.29
CA LYS A 182 -7.76 -9.21 -12.46
C LYS A 182 -7.68 -9.70 -13.90
N ASN A 183 -8.81 -9.82 -14.60
CA ASN A 183 -8.87 -10.21 -16.00
C ASN A 183 -8.20 -9.18 -16.93
N ASN A 184 -8.06 -7.93 -16.48
CA ASN A 184 -7.32 -6.88 -17.16
C ASN A 184 -5.85 -6.75 -16.66
N GLY A 185 -5.35 -7.73 -15.91
CA GLY A 185 -3.94 -7.82 -15.53
C GLY A 185 -3.57 -7.10 -14.23
N PHE A 186 -4.54 -6.60 -13.46
CA PHE A 186 -4.31 -5.90 -12.21
C PHE A 186 -4.66 -6.78 -10.99
N PRO A 187 -3.69 -7.44 -10.33
CA PRO A 187 -3.90 -8.06 -9.01
C PRO A 187 -4.42 -7.02 -8.01
N VAL A 188 -5.30 -7.46 -7.10
CA VAL A 188 -6.02 -6.56 -6.18
C VAL A 188 -5.67 -6.89 -4.72
N ILE A 189 -5.08 -5.92 -4.01
CA ILE A 189 -4.66 -6.04 -2.60
C ILE A 189 -5.24 -4.86 -1.80
N PRO A 190 -6.47 -4.95 -1.30
CA PRO A 190 -7.14 -3.85 -0.61
C PRO A 190 -6.67 -3.65 0.83
N TRP A 191 -6.89 -2.43 1.36
CA TRP A 191 -6.52 -1.96 2.70
C TRP A 191 -7.64 -1.15 3.37
N THR A 192 -7.58 -0.82 4.65
CA THR A 192 -7.05 -1.58 5.77
C THR A 192 -8.21 -2.33 6.38
N ILE A 193 -8.14 -3.65 6.42
CA ILE A 193 -9.28 -4.50 6.77
C ILE A 193 -9.01 -5.20 8.10
N ASN A 194 -9.62 -4.70 9.17
CA ASN A 194 -9.35 -5.12 10.54
C ASN A 194 -10.46 -5.94 11.19
N ARG A 195 -11.64 -6.04 10.55
CA ARG A 195 -12.77 -6.80 11.08
C ARG A 195 -12.91 -8.13 10.34
N THR A 196 -12.96 -9.23 11.07
CA THR A 196 -13.06 -10.60 10.50
C THR A 196 -14.23 -10.76 9.53
N LYS A 197 -15.41 -10.23 9.85
CA LYS A 197 -16.58 -10.24 8.94
C LYS A 197 -16.31 -9.46 7.63
N THR A 198 -15.49 -8.42 7.67
CA THR A 198 -15.12 -7.68 6.45
C THR A 198 -14.05 -8.44 5.68
N MET A 199 -13.08 -9.07 6.37
CA MET A 199 -12.09 -9.96 5.75
C MET A 199 -12.78 -11.07 4.95
N GLU A 200 -13.73 -11.80 5.56
CA GLU A 200 -14.52 -12.83 4.88
C GLU A 200 -15.20 -12.30 3.61
N LYS A 201 -15.88 -11.15 3.69
CA LYS A 201 -16.56 -10.53 2.54
C LYS A 201 -15.61 -10.16 1.41
N VAL A 202 -14.46 -9.59 1.73
CA VAL A 202 -13.47 -9.15 0.74
C VAL A 202 -12.76 -10.35 0.11
N ILE A 203 -12.44 -11.37 0.88
CA ILE A 203 -11.89 -12.63 0.37
C ILE A 203 -12.83 -13.26 -0.67
N LEU A 204 -14.14 -13.25 -0.40
CA LEU A 204 -15.15 -13.77 -1.34
C LEU A 204 -15.24 -12.98 -2.66
N GLN A 205 -14.71 -11.76 -2.74
CA GLN A 205 -14.56 -11.05 -4.02
C GLN A 205 -13.41 -11.61 -4.88
N GLY A 206 -12.53 -12.45 -4.32
CA GLY A 206 -11.42 -13.06 -5.04
C GLY A 206 -10.14 -12.21 -5.09
N VAL A 207 -9.92 -11.35 -4.08
CA VAL A 207 -8.70 -10.53 -3.96
C VAL A 207 -7.44 -11.40 -3.84
N ASP A 208 -6.28 -10.84 -4.22
CA ASP A 208 -5.00 -11.55 -4.21
C ASP A 208 -4.27 -11.45 -2.86
N GLY A 209 -4.65 -10.48 -2.04
CA GLY A 209 -4.14 -10.29 -0.68
C GLY A 209 -4.99 -9.30 0.10
N ILE A 210 -4.67 -9.10 1.37
CA ILE A 210 -5.32 -8.13 2.25
C ILE A 210 -4.26 -7.43 3.11
N ILE A 211 -4.33 -6.11 3.19
CA ILE A 211 -3.56 -5.31 4.15
C ILE A 211 -4.40 -5.13 5.41
N THR A 212 -3.85 -5.55 6.56
CA THR A 212 -4.51 -5.51 7.87
C THR A 212 -3.53 -5.18 8.99
N ASP A 213 -4.02 -4.52 10.04
CA ASP A 213 -3.28 -4.32 11.29
C ASP A 213 -3.32 -5.58 12.20
N TYR A 214 -4.14 -6.60 11.84
CA TYR A 214 -4.38 -7.83 12.61
C TYR A 214 -4.11 -9.09 11.76
N PRO A 215 -2.85 -9.39 11.45
CA PRO A 215 -2.51 -10.53 10.59
C PRO A 215 -2.89 -11.89 11.20
N ASP A 216 -2.86 -12.03 12.52
CA ASP A 216 -3.34 -13.19 13.26
C ASP A 216 -4.84 -13.46 13.02
N SER A 217 -5.66 -12.41 13.08
CA SER A 217 -7.09 -12.50 12.80
C SER A 217 -7.36 -12.89 11.34
N LEU A 218 -6.58 -12.36 10.40
CA LEU A 218 -6.67 -12.75 8.99
C LEU A 218 -6.33 -14.23 8.80
N LEU A 219 -5.29 -14.73 9.48
CA LEU A 219 -4.90 -16.14 9.41
C LEU A 219 -6.00 -17.07 9.93
N MET A 220 -6.67 -16.72 11.03
CA MET A 220 -7.82 -17.49 11.55
C MET A 220 -8.98 -17.50 10.55
N VAL A 221 -9.26 -16.35 9.90
CA VAL A 221 -10.30 -16.28 8.86
C VAL A 221 -9.96 -17.17 7.67
N MET A 222 -8.71 -17.12 7.19
CA MET A 222 -8.24 -17.96 6.09
C MET A 222 -8.37 -19.46 6.41
N GLU A 223 -7.95 -19.88 7.60
CA GLU A 223 -8.06 -21.27 8.06
C GLU A 223 -9.53 -21.72 8.08
N LYS A 224 -10.43 -20.92 8.69
CA LYS A 224 -11.88 -21.18 8.71
C LYS A 224 -12.48 -21.32 7.31
N MET A 225 -11.97 -20.56 6.33
CA MET A 225 -12.42 -20.58 4.93
C MET A 225 -11.70 -21.65 4.08
N GLY A 226 -10.79 -22.45 4.66
CA GLY A 226 -10.04 -23.47 3.95
C GLY A 226 -8.99 -22.90 2.95
N ILE A 227 -8.56 -21.66 3.14
CA ILE A 227 -7.61 -20.97 2.26
C ILE A 227 -6.18 -21.20 2.77
N LYS A 228 -5.31 -21.76 1.92
CA LYS A 228 -3.90 -21.95 2.24
C LYS A 228 -3.09 -20.69 1.92
N ARG A 229 -2.04 -20.43 2.71
CA ARG A 229 -1.00 -19.45 2.35
C ARG A 229 -0.32 -19.92 1.06
N ARG A 230 -0.08 -18.99 0.16
CA ARG A 230 0.76 -19.20 -1.03
C ARG A 230 2.19 -18.79 -0.75
#